data_7c36cd69b29c5ac983ad5466f64cca23
#
_entry.id   7c36cd69b29c5ac983ad5466f64cca23
#
_cell.length_a   1.000
_cell.length_b   1.000
_cell.length_c   1.000
_cell.angle_alpha   90.00
_cell.angle_beta   90.00
_cell.angle_gamma   90.00
#
_symmetry.space_group_name_H-M   'P 1'
#
loop_
_entity.id
_entity.type
_entity.pdbx_description
1 polymer ?
#
loop_
_entity_poly.entity_id
_entity_poly.type
_entity_poly.pdbx_seq_one_letter_code
_entity_poly.pdbx_strand_id
1 'polypeptide(L)'
;MLNWVVFIFALNYHYALTMSVKSSIYEITQLNMPGVRPDHNEQYLCKAIKLDRTNVHYITKFQPQISMSRAHHMLLFGCDFPGSDEDVWDCGEMTSQSDTASSSLPVCDPSGKTSIIYGWARDAPALTLPVGTGFKVAGNTEVQYLVLQVHYMHPLQEADYSGVTLTSTTTPMPNLAGVLLIATDGMIKANSKENFEAACLIDEDVEIHPFAFRVHAHDRGIVVSGFKVHGNRWDLIGKKSPKEPQMFYPVNNTGMVIRKNDIVAARCTMENTEDRDIKIGATGDDEMCNFYIMYFVRNGSSILKDNTCTSAGPPNYYWGRDGGLKNIPEKFASSL
;
A
#
# COMPACT_ATOMS: atom_id res chain seq x y z
N MET A 1 72.54 12.57 -55.10
CA MET A 1 71.80 13.11 -53.93
C MET A 1 70.44 12.44 -53.98
N LEU A 2 70.24 11.44 -53.13
CA LEU A 2 68.98 10.64 -53.04
C LEU A 2 68.19 11.05 -51.86
N ASN A 3 67.03 11.69 -52.09
CA ASN A 3 66.10 12.09 -51.01
C ASN A 3 65.23 10.92 -50.62
N TRP A 4 65.35 10.49 -49.36
CA TRP A 4 64.44 9.52 -48.75
C TRP A 4 63.24 10.25 -48.14
N VAL A 5 62.04 9.97 -48.67
CA VAL A 5 60.78 10.44 -48.05
C VAL A 5 60.27 9.33 -47.11
N VAL A 6 60.25 9.65 -45.81
CA VAL A 6 59.69 8.73 -44.81
C VAL A 6 58.20 9.00 -44.69
N PHE A 7 57.35 8.02 -45.04
CA PHE A 7 55.91 8.03 -44.76
C PHE A 7 55.65 7.54 -43.34
N ILE A 8 55.17 8.41 -42.48
CA ILE A 8 54.65 8.03 -41.15
C ILE A 8 53.20 7.68 -41.31
N PHE A 9 52.87 6.37 -41.15
CA PHE A 9 51.48 5.90 -41.03
C PHE A 9 51.03 6.14 -39.57
N ALA A 10 50.11 7.09 -39.34
CA ALA A 10 49.43 7.27 -38.07
C ALA A 10 48.28 6.22 -38.01
N LEU A 11 48.45 5.18 -37.17
CA LEU A 11 47.39 4.25 -36.85
C LEU A 11 46.41 4.93 -35.86
N ASN A 12 45.25 5.36 -36.34
CA ASN A 12 44.13 5.77 -35.50
C ASN A 12 43.47 4.54 -34.88
N TYR A 13 43.74 4.25 -33.61
CA TYR A 13 42.97 3.29 -32.83
C TYR A 13 41.65 3.95 -32.41
N HIS A 14 40.58 3.61 -33.07
CA HIS A 14 39.22 3.91 -32.59
C HIS A 14 38.87 2.89 -31.51
N TYR A 15 38.93 3.32 -30.25
CA TYR A 15 38.29 2.58 -29.15
C TYR A 15 36.78 2.72 -29.32
N ALA A 16 36.12 1.70 -29.86
CA ALA A 16 34.68 1.57 -29.81
C ALA A 16 34.33 1.15 -28.37
N LEU A 17 33.85 2.09 -27.54
CA LEU A 17 33.18 1.78 -26.32
C LEU A 17 31.83 1.11 -26.63
N THR A 18 31.81 -0.21 -26.62
CA THR A 18 30.59 -0.99 -26.67
C THR A 18 29.90 -0.83 -25.26
N MET A 19 28.99 0.12 -25.14
CA MET A 19 28.04 0.13 -24.05
C MET A 19 27.16 -1.10 -24.20
N SER A 20 27.42 -2.13 -23.38
CA SER A 20 26.50 -3.25 -23.23
C SER A 20 25.26 -2.71 -22.51
N VAL A 21 24.22 -2.42 -23.27
CA VAL A 21 22.88 -2.19 -22.72
C VAL A 21 22.42 -3.53 -22.19
N LYS A 22 22.57 -3.76 -20.89
CA LYS A 22 21.89 -4.87 -20.21
C LYS A 22 20.39 -4.65 -20.42
N SER A 23 19.76 -5.43 -21.28
CA SER A 23 18.31 -5.53 -21.36
C SER A 23 17.82 -5.90 -19.96
N SER A 24 17.04 -5.02 -19.32
CA SER A 24 16.41 -5.34 -18.05
C SER A 24 15.38 -6.43 -18.33
N ILE A 25 15.67 -7.66 -17.87
CA ILE A 25 14.72 -8.77 -17.99
C ILE A 25 13.64 -8.53 -16.94
N TYR A 26 12.41 -8.27 -17.40
CA TYR A 26 11.23 -8.25 -16.55
C TYR A 26 10.64 -9.65 -16.48
N GLU A 27 10.27 -10.03 -15.27
CA GLU A 27 9.59 -11.29 -14.98
C GLU A 27 8.13 -11.01 -14.64
N ILE A 28 7.28 -11.93 -15.06
CA ILE A 28 5.83 -11.88 -14.82
C ILE A 28 5.46 -12.99 -13.85
N THR A 29 4.91 -12.61 -12.71
CA THR A 29 4.40 -13.54 -11.69
C THR A 29 2.89 -13.36 -11.56
N GLN A 30 2.14 -14.43 -11.65
CA GLN A 30 0.70 -14.44 -11.40
C GLN A 30 0.43 -15.00 -9.99
N LEU A 31 -0.30 -14.25 -9.19
CA LEU A 31 -0.79 -14.68 -7.89
C LEU A 31 -2.31 -14.58 -7.90
N ASN A 32 -2.97 -15.71 -8.10
CA ASN A 32 -4.41 -15.82 -8.25
C ASN A 32 -4.98 -16.86 -7.30
N MET A 33 -6.23 -16.70 -6.88
CA MET A 33 -6.99 -17.74 -6.20
C MET A 33 -7.10 -18.99 -7.08
N PRO A 34 -7.05 -20.20 -6.52
CA PRO A 34 -6.98 -21.45 -7.29
C PRO A 34 -8.37 -22.04 -7.65
N GLY A 35 -9.36 -21.19 -7.90
CA GLY A 35 -10.72 -21.65 -8.15
C GLY A 35 -11.54 -21.82 -6.87
N VAL A 36 -11.40 -20.88 -5.94
CA VAL A 36 -12.13 -20.89 -4.66
C VAL A 36 -13.62 -20.66 -4.87
N ARG A 37 -14.42 -21.13 -3.93
CA ARG A 37 -15.87 -20.88 -3.86
C ARG A 37 -16.21 -20.42 -2.46
N PRO A 38 -16.15 -19.11 -2.19
CA PRO A 38 -16.63 -18.55 -0.92
C PRO A 38 -18.06 -19.00 -0.65
N ASP A 39 -18.34 -19.46 0.56
CA ASP A 39 -19.60 -20.12 0.91
C ASP A 39 -20.45 -19.34 1.92
N HIS A 40 -19.89 -18.25 2.49
CA HIS A 40 -20.60 -17.34 3.39
C HIS A 40 -20.29 -15.88 3.08
N ASN A 41 -21.07 -14.96 3.66
CA ASN A 41 -20.86 -13.52 3.52
C ASN A 41 -19.61 -13.07 4.27
N GLU A 42 -18.99 -12.01 3.78
CA GLU A 42 -17.83 -11.35 4.40
C GLU A 42 -16.64 -12.29 4.63
N GLN A 43 -16.39 -13.18 3.66
CA GLN A 43 -15.29 -14.13 3.74
C GLN A 43 -13.99 -13.55 3.21
N TYR A 44 -12.90 -13.74 3.97
CA TYR A 44 -11.55 -13.31 3.62
C TYR A 44 -10.67 -14.52 3.36
N LEU A 45 -10.33 -14.75 2.11
CA LEU A 45 -9.45 -15.86 1.73
C LEU A 45 -8.07 -15.38 1.38
N CYS A 46 -7.05 -16.08 1.89
CA CYS A 46 -5.65 -15.82 1.64
C CYS A 46 -5.00 -16.96 0.84
N LYS A 47 -4.03 -16.59 0.00
CA LYS A 47 -3.14 -17.50 -0.70
C LYS A 47 -1.72 -16.95 -0.69
N ALA A 48 -0.74 -17.81 -0.35
CA ALA A 48 0.66 -17.45 -0.37
C ALA A 48 1.39 -18.01 -1.59
N ILE A 49 2.40 -17.26 -2.05
CA ILE A 49 3.48 -17.79 -2.89
C ILE A 49 4.82 -17.52 -2.23
N LYS A 50 5.69 -18.54 -2.25
CA LYS A 50 7.07 -18.42 -1.82
C LYS A 50 7.89 -17.76 -2.92
N LEU A 51 8.74 -16.81 -2.52
CA LEU A 51 9.63 -16.12 -3.45
C LEU A 51 10.98 -16.81 -3.57
N ASP A 52 11.71 -16.53 -4.66
CA ASP A 52 13.09 -17.01 -4.87
C ASP A 52 14.01 -16.42 -3.81
N ARG A 53 14.78 -17.28 -3.14
CA ARG A 53 15.76 -16.86 -2.12
C ARG A 53 17.15 -16.54 -2.72
N THR A 54 17.33 -16.79 -4.01
CA THR A 54 18.64 -16.60 -4.67
C THR A 54 18.84 -15.14 -5.07
N ASN A 55 17.83 -14.52 -5.63
CA ASN A 55 17.91 -13.19 -6.20
C ASN A 55 16.93 -12.23 -5.54
N VAL A 56 17.37 -11.00 -5.32
CA VAL A 56 16.48 -9.89 -4.95
C VAL A 56 15.69 -9.44 -6.18
N HIS A 57 14.39 -9.29 -6.01
CA HIS A 57 13.48 -8.80 -7.03
C HIS A 57 12.90 -7.43 -6.64
N TYR A 58 12.55 -6.64 -7.63
CA TYR A 58 11.91 -5.34 -7.49
C TYR A 58 10.61 -5.33 -8.27
N ILE A 59 9.46 -5.34 -7.57
CA ILE A 59 8.13 -5.26 -8.20
C ILE A 59 7.90 -3.84 -8.65
N THR A 60 7.58 -3.65 -9.93
CA THR A 60 7.43 -2.33 -10.58
C THR A 60 6.03 -2.08 -11.12
N LYS A 61 5.19 -3.13 -11.25
CA LYS A 61 3.82 -3.01 -11.77
C LYS A 61 2.90 -4.05 -11.16
N PHE A 62 1.64 -3.64 -10.95
CA PHE A 62 0.53 -4.45 -10.48
C PHE A 62 -0.60 -4.38 -11.51
N GLN A 63 -1.03 -5.53 -12.02
CA GLN A 63 -2.12 -5.66 -12.97
C GLN A 63 -3.22 -6.51 -12.33
N PRO A 64 -4.33 -5.92 -11.86
CA PRO A 64 -5.44 -6.67 -11.29
C PRO A 64 -6.05 -7.66 -12.29
N GLN A 65 -6.40 -8.84 -11.79
CA GLN A 65 -7.15 -9.90 -12.49
C GLN A 65 -8.42 -10.19 -11.68
N ILE A 66 -9.25 -9.18 -11.48
CA ILE A 66 -10.35 -9.18 -10.53
C ILE A 66 -11.40 -8.14 -10.97
N SER A 67 -12.66 -8.33 -10.58
CA SER A 67 -13.73 -7.37 -10.80
C SER A 67 -14.64 -7.26 -9.57
N MET A 68 -15.34 -6.13 -9.44
CA MET A 68 -16.31 -5.89 -8.37
C MET A 68 -17.49 -6.88 -8.39
N SER A 69 -17.75 -7.55 -9.51
CA SER A 69 -18.76 -8.60 -9.57
C SER A 69 -18.34 -9.91 -8.91
N ARG A 70 -17.05 -10.07 -8.58
CA ARG A 70 -16.49 -11.27 -7.96
C ARG A 70 -16.03 -11.01 -6.53
N ALA A 71 -15.33 -9.91 -6.28
CA ALA A 71 -14.76 -9.60 -4.98
C ALA A 71 -14.86 -8.11 -4.66
N HIS A 72 -14.98 -7.78 -3.39
CA HIS A 72 -15.10 -6.41 -2.91
C HIS A 72 -13.77 -5.65 -2.96
N HIS A 73 -12.71 -6.26 -2.42
CA HIS A 73 -11.35 -5.74 -2.49
C HIS A 73 -10.32 -6.86 -2.39
N MET A 74 -9.08 -6.53 -2.72
CA MET A 74 -7.92 -7.36 -2.41
C MET A 74 -6.78 -6.53 -1.85
N LEU A 75 -5.98 -7.18 -1.00
CA LEU A 75 -4.70 -6.66 -0.52
C LEU A 75 -3.59 -7.66 -0.85
N LEU A 76 -2.41 -7.13 -1.14
CA LEU A 76 -1.19 -7.91 -1.30
C LEU A 76 -0.23 -7.56 -0.18
N PHE A 77 0.16 -8.57 0.57
CA PHE A 77 1.09 -8.45 1.68
C PHE A 77 2.45 -9.07 1.33
N GLY A 78 3.50 -8.47 1.87
CA GLY A 78 4.83 -9.05 1.96
C GLY A 78 5.04 -9.60 3.36
N CYS A 79 5.33 -10.90 3.46
CA CYS A 79 5.53 -11.59 4.72
C CYS A 79 6.92 -12.23 4.77
N ASP A 80 7.50 -12.32 5.98
CA ASP A 80 8.64 -13.20 6.22
C ASP A 80 8.19 -14.67 6.17
N PHE A 81 7.06 -14.97 6.85
CA PHE A 81 6.35 -16.25 6.78
C PHE A 81 4.85 -16.01 6.57
N PRO A 82 4.13 -16.87 5.83
CA PRO A 82 2.68 -16.80 5.71
C PRO A 82 2.01 -17.20 7.03
N GLY A 83 0.76 -16.79 7.21
CA GLY A 83 -0.01 -17.13 8.40
C GLY A 83 -0.51 -18.58 8.43
N SER A 84 -0.38 -19.31 7.31
CA SER A 84 -0.73 -20.72 7.18
C SER A 84 0.12 -21.41 6.13
N ASP A 85 0.31 -22.72 6.28
CA ASP A 85 0.92 -23.62 5.29
C ASP A 85 -0.12 -24.19 4.29
N GLU A 86 -1.41 -23.91 4.48
CA GLU A 86 -2.47 -24.32 3.57
C GLU A 86 -2.40 -23.56 2.23
N ASP A 87 -2.85 -24.21 1.15
CA ASP A 87 -2.87 -23.56 -0.19
C ASP A 87 -3.81 -22.34 -0.20
N VAL A 88 -4.95 -22.43 0.52
CA VAL A 88 -5.88 -21.32 0.78
C VAL A 88 -6.40 -21.43 2.20
N TRP A 89 -6.46 -20.34 2.92
CA TRP A 89 -7.01 -20.29 4.28
C TRP A 89 -7.92 -19.08 4.49
N ASP A 90 -8.85 -19.19 5.44
CA ASP A 90 -9.59 -18.02 5.93
C ASP A 90 -8.64 -17.21 6.83
N CYS A 91 -8.35 -15.98 6.42
CA CYS A 91 -7.35 -15.15 7.09
C CYS A 91 -7.96 -13.95 7.83
N GLY A 92 -9.28 -13.87 7.90
CA GLY A 92 -9.94 -12.76 8.54
C GLY A 92 -9.58 -11.40 7.93
N GLU A 93 -10.05 -10.35 8.56
CA GLU A 93 -9.80 -9.00 8.09
C GLU A 93 -8.38 -8.52 8.38
N MET A 94 -7.72 -8.03 7.35
CA MET A 94 -6.39 -7.37 7.39
C MET A 94 -5.37 -8.10 8.30
N THR A 95 -4.90 -7.41 9.35
CA THR A 95 -3.92 -7.95 10.30
C THR A 95 -4.50 -8.07 11.71
N SER A 96 -5.79 -7.77 11.92
CA SER A 96 -6.38 -7.78 13.24
C SER A 96 -6.64 -9.19 13.71
N GLN A 97 -5.98 -9.57 14.80
CA GLN A 97 -6.45 -10.63 15.68
C GLN A 97 -7.71 -10.09 16.38
N SER A 98 -8.90 -10.28 15.80
CA SER A 98 -10.12 -9.96 16.51
C SER A 98 -10.27 -10.96 17.65
N ASP A 99 -10.52 -10.47 18.87
CA ASP A 99 -10.82 -11.27 20.08
C ASP A 99 -12.16 -12.04 19.98
N THR A 100 -12.80 -12.04 18.83
CA THR A 100 -14.00 -12.83 18.54
C THR A 100 -13.57 -14.22 18.06
N ALA A 101 -14.18 -15.24 18.61
CA ALA A 101 -13.98 -16.68 18.42
C ALA A 101 -14.05 -17.18 16.93
N SER A 102 -13.38 -16.50 16.04
CA SER A 102 -13.22 -16.86 14.62
C SER A 102 -12.04 -17.82 14.51
N SER A 103 -12.22 -18.92 13.80
CA SER A 103 -11.18 -19.89 13.44
C SER A 103 -10.21 -19.37 12.37
N SER A 104 -10.21 -18.07 12.06
CA SER A 104 -9.36 -17.49 11.04
C SER A 104 -7.90 -17.41 11.49
N LEU A 105 -7.00 -17.75 10.56
CA LEU A 105 -5.56 -17.63 10.74
C LEU A 105 -5.08 -16.25 10.28
N PRO A 106 -3.94 -15.73 10.77
CA PRO A 106 -3.45 -14.44 10.32
C PRO A 106 -3.03 -14.45 8.84
N VAL A 107 -2.88 -13.28 8.24
CA VAL A 107 -2.35 -13.12 6.87
C VAL A 107 -0.88 -13.51 6.81
N CYS A 108 -0.06 -12.98 7.70
CA CYS A 108 1.34 -13.35 7.92
C CYS A 108 1.50 -13.92 9.32
N ASP A 109 2.53 -14.73 9.54
CA ASP A 109 2.90 -15.19 10.87
C ASP A 109 3.22 -13.99 11.78
N PRO A 110 2.59 -13.90 12.98
CA PRO A 110 2.79 -12.77 13.89
C PRO A 110 4.22 -12.63 14.44
N SER A 111 5.05 -13.69 14.37
CA SER A 111 6.45 -13.63 14.77
C SER A 111 7.35 -12.96 13.72
N GLY A 112 6.88 -12.85 12.50
CA GLY A 112 7.58 -12.23 11.38
C GLY A 112 7.12 -10.81 11.08
N LYS A 113 7.69 -10.22 10.02
CA LYS A 113 7.28 -8.90 9.54
C LYS A 113 6.17 -9.00 8.52
N THR A 114 5.26 -8.05 8.60
CA THR A 114 4.15 -7.86 7.66
C THR A 114 4.24 -6.47 7.05
N SER A 115 4.10 -6.38 5.73
CA SER A 115 4.01 -5.12 5.03
C SER A 115 2.92 -5.15 3.96
N ILE A 116 2.14 -4.09 3.86
CA ILE A 116 1.20 -3.92 2.75
C ILE A 116 2.01 -3.46 1.54
N ILE A 117 1.84 -4.15 0.41
CA ILE A 117 2.52 -3.84 -0.85
C ILE A 117 1.55 -3.17 -1.83
N TYR A 118 0.32 -3.68 -1.92
CA TYR A 118 -0.67 -3.20 -2.88
C TYR A 118 -2.10 -3.40 -2.35
N GLY A 119 -3.03 -2.59 -2.83
CA GLY A 119 -4.45 -2.73 -2.58
C GLY A 119 -5.29 -2.34 -3.79
N TRP A 120 -6.37 -3.09 -4.01
CA TRP A 120 -7.34 -2.88 -5.07
C TRP A 120 -8.76 -2.93 -4.52
N ALA A 121 -9.62 -2.03 -4.99
CA ALA A 121 -11.07 -2.09 -4.81
C ALA A 121 -11.76 -1.24 -5.88
N ARG A 122 -13.07 -1.49 -6.08
CA ARG A 122 -13.94 -0.70 -6.96
C ARG A 122 -13.38 -0.56 -8.39
N ASP A 123 -12.99 -1.69 -9.00
CA ASP A 123 -12.46 -1.77 -10.36
C ASP A 123 -11.27 -0.84 -10.64
N ALA A 124 -10.40 -0.65 -9.64
CA ALA A 124 -9.19 0.13 -9.77
C ALA A 124 -8.31 -0.38 -10.94
N PRO A 125 -7.74 0.50 -11.77
CA PRO A 125 -6.91 0.10 -12.90
C PRO A 125 -5.54 -0.41 -12.44
N ALA A 126 -4.75 -0.90 -13.40
CA ALA A 126 -3.37 -1.28 -13.16
C ALA A 126 -2.53 -0.12 -12.61
N LEU A 127 -1.61 -0.43 -11.68
CA LEU A 127 -0.65 0.50 -11.11
C LEU A 127 0.75 0.21 -11.64
N THR A 128 1.38 1.21 -12.25
CA THR A 128 2.81 1.18 -12.59
C THR A 128 3.53 2.18 -11.70
N LEU A 129 4.61 1.75 -11.06
CA LEU A 129 5.40 2.62 -10.19
C LEU A 129 6.21 3.64 -11.00
N PRO A 130 6.64 4.75 -10.37
CA PRO A 130 7.53 5.70 -11.02
C PRO A 130 8.81 5.03 -11.53
N VAL A 131 9.36 5.56 -12.62
CA VAL A 131 10.60 5.04 -13.21
C VAL A 131 11.71 4.95 -12.15
N GLY A 132 12.40 3.82 -12.12
CA GLY A 132 13.46 3.56 -11.15
C GLY A 132 12.98 3.25 -9.73
N THR A 133 11.70 2.98 -9.53
CA THR A 133 11.12 2.64 -8.22
C THR A 133 10.59 1.21 -8.22
N GLY A 134 10.85 0.45 -7.14
CA GLY A 134 10.36 -0.91 -6.98
C GLY A 134 10.25 -1.34 -5.54
N PHE A 135 9.27 -2.21 -5.24
CA PHE A 135 9.20 -2.92 -3.97
C PHE A 135 10.27 -4.02 -3.94
N LYS A 136 11.19 -3.90 -2.99
CA LYS A 136 12.29 -4.85 -2.83
C LYS A 136 11.82 -6.08 -2.08
N VAL A 137 11.83 -7.25 -2.74
CA VAL A 137 11.34 -8.54 -2.22
C VAL A 137 12.30 -9.67 -2.57
N ALA A 138 12.08 -10.85 -2.00
CA ALA A 138 12.86 -12.06 -2.31
C ALA A 138 14.34 -11.97 -1.90
N GLY A 139 15.15 -12.92 -2.30
CA GLY A 139 16.58 -12.97 -1.96
C GLY A 139 16.81 -12.97 -0.45
N ASN A 140 17.64 -12.03 0.03
CA ASN A 140 17.97 -11.85 1.45
C ASN A 140 17.13 -10.73 2.11
N THR A 141 15.93 -10.43 1.60
CA THR A 141 15.04 -9.43 2.20
C THR A 141 14.14 -10.04 3.28
N GLU A 142 13.43 -9.20 4.02
CA GLU A 142 12.41 -9.62 4.99
C GLU A 142 11.11 -10.12 4.34
N VAL A 143 10.91 -9.84 3.03
CA VAL A 143 9.73 -10.30 2.27
C VAL A 143 10.11 -11.58 1.51
N GLN A 144 9.80 -12.73 2.12
CA GLN A 144 10.06 -14.06 1.58
C GLN A 144 8.84 -14.70 0.94
N TYR A 145 7.65 -14.19 1.25
CA TYR A 145 6.38 -14.61 0.70
C TYR A 145 5.55 -13.40 0.29
N LEU A 146 4.77 -13.58 -0.77
CA LEU A 146 3.65 -12.69 -1.08
C LEU A 146 2.37 -13.41 -0.72
N VAL A 147 1.50 -12.73 0.04
CA VAL A 147 0.20 -13.24 0.43
C VAL A 147 -0.88 -12.34 -0.17
N LEU A 148 -1.70 -12.94 -1.02
CA LEU A 148 -2.88 -12.32 -1.58
C LEU A 148 -4.05 -12.58 -0.64
N GLN A 149 -4.71 -11.53 -0.16
CA GLN A 149 -5.98 -11.58 0.55
C GLN A 149 -7.07 -11.05 -0.37
N VAL A 150 -8.15 -11.81 -0.53
CA VAL A 150 -9.34 -11.38 -1.27
C VAL A 150 -10.55 -11.42 -0.35
N HIS A 151 -11.26 -10.29 -0.29
CA HIS A 151 -12.52 -10.16 0.45
C HIS A 151 -13.71 -10.38 -0.47
N TYR A 152 -14.54 -11.35 -0.10
CA TYR A 152 -15.79 -11.71 -0.77
C TYR A 152 -16.97 -11.30 0.10
N MET A 153 -17.78 -10.33 -0.35
CA MET A 153 -18.97 -9.89 0.38
C MET A 153 -20.08 -10.96 0.38
N HIS A 154 -20.14 -11.80 -0.65
CA HIS A 154 -21.19 -12.78 -0.84
C HIS A 154 -20.63 -14.12 -1.31
N PRO A 155 -21.34 -15.23 -1.04
CA PRO A 155 -21.00 -16.54 -1.58
C PRO A 155 -20.98 -16.54 -3.11
N LEU A 156 -20.06 -17.30 -3.70
CA LEU A 156 -19.97 -17.47 -5.14
C LEU A 156 -20.37 -18.87 -5.56
N GLN A 157 -21.26 -18.96 -6.56
CA GLN A 157 -21.68 -20.24 -7.14
C GLN A 157 -20.61 -20.83 -8.05
N GLU A 158 -19.85 -19.98 -8.72
CA GLU A 158 -18.79 -20.35 -9.65
C GLU A 158 -17.42 -20.21 -8.99
N ALA A 159 -16.47 -21.03 -9.46
CA ALA A 159 -15.08 -20.93 -9.03
C ALA A 159 -14.48 -19.56 -9.36
N ASP A 160 -13.74 -18.97 -8.42
CA ASP A 160 -13.08 -17.69 -8.55
C ASP A 160 -11.56 -17.85 -8.69
N TYR A 161 -11.00 -17.14 -9.69
CA TYR A 161 -9.59 -17.09 -10.01
C TYR A 161 -9.03 -15.66 -9.90
N SER A 162 -9.70 -14.81 -9.15
CA SER A 162 -9.28 -13.43 -8.94
C SER A 162 -7.86 -13.34 -8.39
N GLY A 163 -7.15 -12.28 -8.75
CA GLY A 163 -5.79 -12.09 -8.28
C GLY A 163 -5.09 -10.89 -8.89
N VAL A 164 -3.77 -10.97 -8.94
CA VAL A 164 -2.90 -9.92 -9.47
C VAL A 164 -1.73 -10.49 -10.27
N THR A 165 -1.45 -9.89 -11.41
CA THR A 165 -0.21 -10.12 -12.15
C THR A 165 0.82 -9.07 -11.79
N LEU A 166 2.00 -9.51 -11.37
CA LEU A 166 3.12 -8.67 -10.96
C LEU A 166 4.18 -8.63 -12.06
N THR A 167 4.73 -7.46 -12.30
CA THR A 167 5.94 -7.32 -13.11
C THR A 167 7.10 -6.96 -12.20
N SER A 168 8.17 -7.74 -12.23
CA SER A 168 9.36 -7.52 -11.42
C SER A 168 10.64 -7.60 -12.26
N THR A 169 11.76 -7.18 -11.69
CA THR A 169 13.09 -7.27 -12.29
C THR A 169 14.14 -7.52 -11.20
N THR A 170 15.22 -8.18 -11.56
CA THR A 170 16.41 -8.33 -10.70
C THR A 170 17.39 -7.15 -10.85
N THR A 171 17.15 -6.23 -11.78
CA THR A 171 17.94 -5.00 -11.89
C THR A 171 17.72 -4.11 -10.67
N PRO A 172 18.77 -3.76 -9.90
CA PRO A 172 18.63 -2.89 -8.74
C PRO A 172 17.97 -1.55 -9.07
N MET A 173 16.99 -1.17 -8.24
CA MET A 173 16.27 0.10 -8.40
C MET A 173 16.93 1.20 -7.56
N PRO A 174 17.06 2.43 -8.09
CA PRO A 174 17.57 3.58 -7.33
C PRO A 174 16.64 4.05 -6.22
N ASN A 175 15.35 3.67 -6.25
CA ASN A 175 14.36 4.01 -5.26
C ASN A 175 13.65 2.74 -4.76
N LEU A 176 13.55 2.59 -3.44
CA LEU A 176 12.85 1.48 -2.79
C LEU A 176 11.46 1.95 -2.37
N ALA A 177 10.43 1.27 -2.87
CA ALA A 177 9.04 1.58 -2.53
C ALA A 177 8.63 1.00 -1.17
N GLY A 178 7.76 1.72 -0.48
CA GLY A 178 7.07 1.31 0.73
C GLY A 178 5.64 1.86 0.79
N VAL A 179 4.82 1.31 1.67
CA VAL A 179 3.48 1.81 1.98
C VAL A 179 3.40 2.08 3.47
N LEU A 180 2.88 3.25 3.82
CA LEU A 180 2.50 3.62 5.19
C LEU A 180 0.98 3.65 5.26
N LEU A 181 0.39 2.88 6.15
CA LEU A 181 -1.03 2.89 6.47
C LEU A 181 -1.30 3.85 7.62
N ILE A 182 -2.27 4.74 7.46
CA ILE A 182 -2.85 5.54 8.55
C ILE A 182 -4.30 5.07 8.72
N ALA A 183 -4.64 4.58 9.89
CA ALA A 183 -5.95 4.01 10.20
C ALA A 183 -6.47 4.47 11.55
N THR A 184 -7.78 4.37 11.75
CA THR A 184 -8.39 4.68 13.04
C THR A 184 -9.27 3.52 13.48
N ASP A 185 -9.43 3.39 14.78
CA ASP A 185 -10.59 2.78 15.42
C ASP A 185 -11.67 3.85 15.66
N GLY A 186 -12.73 3.53 16.40
CA GLY A 186 -13.75 4.47 16.85
C GLY A 186 -15.16 4.09 16.45
N MET A 187 -16.07 5.05 16.67
CA MET A 187 -17.50 4.86 16.47
C MET A 187 -18.17 6.17 16.04
N ILE A 188 -19.07 6.08 15.06
CA ILE A 188 -19.97 7.17 14.70
C ILE A 188 -21.36 6.92 15.30
N LYS A 189 -21.88 7.91 16.02
CA LYS A 189 -23.20 7.83 16.67
C LYS A 189 -24.33 7.81 15.64
N ALA A 190 -25.48 7.25 16.06
CA ALA A 190 -26.71 7.32 15.29
C ALA A 190 -27.03 8.76 14.86
N ASN A 191 -27.48 8.93 13.60
CA ASN A 191 -27.90 10.21 13.04
C ASN A 191 -26.87 11.35 13.23
N SER A 192 -25.56 11.06 13.06
CA SER A 192 -24.50 12.04 13.28
C SER A 192 -23.47 12.06 12.17
N LYS A 193 -22.68 13.13 12.16
CA LYS A 193 -21.49 13.29 11.32
C LYS A 193 -20.26 13.38 12.22
N GLU A 194 -19.21 12.62 11.86
CA GLU A 194 -18.02 12.51 12.70
C GLU A 194 -16.74 12.54 11.85
N ASN A 195 -15.65 13.00 12.47
CA ASN A 195 -14.31 12.99 11.91
C ASN A 195 -13.46 11.94 12.63
N PHE A 196 -13.05 10.93 11.90
CA PHE A 196 -12.12 9.92 12.35
C PHE A 196 -10.71 10.37 12.00
N GLU A 197 -9.86 10.53 13.00
CA GLU A 197 -8.56 11.18 12.89
C GLU A 197 -7.44 10.31 13.43
N ALA A 198 -6.33 10.25 12.70
CA ALA A 198 -5.07 9.70 13.19
C ALA A 198 -3.93 10.65 12.86
N ALA A 199 -2.90 10.66 13.69
CA ALA A 199 -1.67 11.40 13.43
C ALA A 199 -0.49 10.75 14.15
N CYS A 200 0.62 10.54 13.42
CA CYS A 200 1.83 9.95 13.97
C CYS A 200 3.06 10.76 13.60
N LEU A 201 3.95 10.89 14.56
CA LEU A 201 5.25 11.47 14.36
C LEU A 201 6.15 10.50 13.60
N ILE A 202 6.84 10.97 12.58
CA ILE A 202 7.93 10.22 11.96
C ILE A 202 9.17 10.41 12.83
N ASP A 203 9.56 9.39 13.56
CA ASP A 203 10.71 9.40 14.47
C ASP A 203 11.96 8.74 13.88
N GLU A 204 11.81 8.03 12.78
CA GLU A 204 12.92 7.41 12.04
C GLU A 204 13.72 8.44 11.24
N ASP A 205 15.05 8.26 11.20
CA ASP A 205 15.96 9.12 10.42
C ASP A 205 15.97 8.68 8.95
N VAL A 206 14.87 8.97 8.27
CA VAL A 206 14.63 8.63 6.87
C VAL A 206 13.92 9.77 6.14
N GLU A 207 14.23 9.92 4.85
CA GLU A 207 13.48 10.79 3.95
C GLU A 207 12.57 9.95 3.07
N ILE A 208 11.25 10.07 3.27
CA ILE A 208 10.25 9.42 2.44
C ILE A 208 9.67 10.41 1.43
N HIS A 209 9.51 9.96 0.20
CA HIS A 209 9.01 10.74 -0.93
C HIS A 209 7.66 10.16 -1.37
N PRO A 210 6.54 10.72 -0.92
CA PRO A 210 5.21 10.27 -1.36
C PRO A 210 5.05 10.43 -2.87
N PHE A 211 4.56 9.41 -3.55
CA PHE A 211 4.24 9.50 -4.97
C PHE A 211 2.80 9.11 -5.30
N ALA A 212 2.16 8.33 -4.43
CA ALA A 212 0.75 8.01 -4.56
C ALA A 212 0.07 7.88 -3.19
N PHE A 213 -1.24 8.03 -3.17
CA PHE A 213 -2.07 7.81 -1.99
C PHE A 213 -3.33 7.03 -2.37
N ARG A 214 -3.88 6.30 -1.42
CA ARG A 214 -5.14 5.60 -1.56
C ARG A 214 -6.02 5.91 -0.34
N VAL A 215 -7.30 6.04 -0.57
CA VAL A 215 -8.30 6.19 0.48
C VAL A 215 -9.15 4.92 0.55
N HIS A 216 -9.60 4.56 1.76
CA HIS A 216 -10.57 3.49 1.94
C HIS A 216 -11.49 3.83 3.11
N ALA A 217 -12.79 3.77 2.84
CA ALA A 217 -13.87 3.74 3.79
C ALA A 217 -15.02 2.95 3.16
N HIS A 218 -15.97 2.52 3.95
CA HIS A 218 -17.20 1.89 3.46
C HIS A 218 -18.22 2.94 3.01
N ASP A 219 -19.49 2.69 3.20
CA ASP A 219 -20.56 3.48 2.57
C ASP A 219 -20.84 4.83 3.24
N ARG A 220 -20.51 5.00 4.52
CA ARG A 220 -20.76 6.25 5.27
C ARG A 220 -19.64 7.29 5.05
N GLY A 221 -18.54 6.91 4.42
CA GLY A 221 -17.45 7.83 4.07
C GLY A 221 -17.86 8.90 3.09
N ILE A 222 -17.59 10.17 3.41
CA ILE A 222 -17.83 11.34 2.53
C ILE A 222 -16.53 11.72 1.85
N VAL A 223 -15.48 11.95 2.63
CA VAL A 223 -14.15 12.34 2.18
C VAL A 223 -13.08 11.79 3.11
N VAL A 224 -11.98 11.36 2.51
CA VAL A 224 -10.77 10.99 3.23
C VAL A 224 -9.63 11.86 2.74
N SER A 225 -8.90 12.46 3.68
CA SER A 225 -7.81 13.39 3.41
C SER A 225 -6.58 13.05 4.24
N GLY A 226 -5.38 13.18 3.63
CA GLY A 226 -4.11 12.93 4.29
C GLY A 226 -3.14 14.10 4.13
N PHE A 227 -2.38 14.39 5.17
CA PHE A 227 -1.51 15.56 5.27
C PHE A 227 -0.13 15.18 5.83
N LYS A 228 0.86 15.95 5.40
CA LYS A 228 2.09 16.17 6.13
C LYS A 228 1.93 17.41 7.00
N VAL A 229 2.31 17.32 8.28
CA VAL A 229 2.30 18.46 9.20
C VAL A 229 3.73 18.71 9.68
N HIS A 230 4.21 19.94 9.48
CA HIS A 230 5.51 20.39 9.98
C HIS A 230 5.29 21.63 10.85
N GLY A 231 5.51 21.50 12.15
CA GLY A 231 5.11 22.54 13.12
C GLY A 231 3.60 22.77 13.06
N ASN A 232 3.19 23.95 12.57
CA ASN A 232 1.77 24.31 12.44
C ASN A 232 1.31 24.39 10.97
N ARG A 233 2.14 23.94 10.01
CA ARG A 233 1.84 23.96 8.57
C ARG A 233 1.35 22.61 8.11
N TRP A 234 0.23 22.61 7.41
CA TRP A 234 -0.43 21.45 6.84
C TRP A 234 -0.25 21.44 5.32
N ASP A 235 0.43 20.44 4.80
CA ASP A 235 0.63 20.22 3.37
C ASP A 235 -0.19 19.00 2.94
N LEU A 236 -1.12 19.16 1.99
CA LEU A 236 -1.97 18.08 1.52
C LEU A 236 -1.13 17.03 0.75
N ILE A 237 -1.19 15.78 1.18
CA ILE A 237 -0.69 14.61 0.44
C ILE A 237 -1.72 14.22 -0.62
N GLY A 238 -2.96 14.05 -0.21
CA GLY A 238 -4.06 13.73 -1.10
C GLY A 238 -5.41 13.74 -0.40
N LYS A 239 -6.46 13.83 -1.20
CA LYS A 239 -7.84 13.84 -0.73
C LYS A 239 -8.77 13.28 -1.82
N LYS A 240 -9.71 12.38 -1.44
CA LYS A 240 -10.68 11.78 -2.34
C LYS A 240 -11.96 11.39 -1.61
N SER A 241 -13.04 11.26 -2.38
CA SER A 241 -14.22 10.54 -1.93
C SER A 241 -13.94 9.03 -1.95
N PRO A 242 -14.21 8.28 -0.88
CA PRO A 242 -14.08 6.82 -0.90
C PRO A 242 -15.14 6.13 -1.76
N LYS A 243 -16.12 6.89 -2.29
CA LYS A 243 -17.13 6.41 -3.26
C LYS A 243 -16.59 6.36 -4.69
N GLU A 244 -15.46 7.03 -4.98
CA GLU A 244 -14.72 6.91 -6.23
C GLU A 244 -13.91 5.60 -6.25
N PRO A 245 -13.32 5.18 -7.39
CA PRO A 245 -12.40 4.04 -7.44
C PRO A 245 -11.32 4.16 -6.36
N GLN A 246 -11.19 3.14 -5.52
CA GLN A 246 -10.24 3.17 -4.39
C GLN A 246 -8.87 2.65 -4.84
N MET A 247 -8.24 3.40 -5.74
CA MET A 247 -6.94 3.14 -6.34
C MET A 247 -5.84 4.00 -5.69
N PHE A 248 -4.60 3.73 -6.04
CA PHE A 248 -3.49 4.63 -5.73
C PHE A 248 -3.48 5.81 -6.72
N TYR A 249 -3.92 6.96 -6.26
CA TYR A 249 -3.90 8.23 -7.00
C TYR A 249 -2.54 8.90 -6.89
N PRO A 250 -2.02 9.55 -7.94
CA PRO A 250 -0.78 10.29 -7.83
C PRO A 250 -0.93 11.47 -6.84
N VAL A 251 0.11 11.75 -6.07
CA VAL A 251 0.16 12.96 -5.25
C VAL A 251 0.32 14.19 -6.13
N ASN A 252 -0.31 15.31 -5.76
CA ASN A 252 -0.20 16.55 -6.53
C ASN A 252 1.19 17.19 -6.40
N ASN A 253 1.78 17.12 -5.22
CA ASN A 253 3.11 17.66 -4.94
C ASN A 253 4.17 16.54 -4.98
N THR A 254 4.70 16.24 -6.16
CA THR A 254 5.75 15.22 -6.35
C THR A 254 7.10 15.60 -5.74
N GLY A 255 7.27 16.85 -5.33
CA GLY A 255 8.46 17.32 -4.60
C GLY A 255 8.34 17.25 -3.08
N MET A 256 7.21 16.74 -2.56
CA MET A 256 7.03 16.58 -1.12
C MET A 256 8.04 15.59 -0.56
N VAL A 257 8.65 15.96 0.56
CA VAL A 257 9.51 15.07 1.35
C VAL A 257 9.02 15.11 2.79
N ILE A 258 8.82 13.94 3.38
CA ILE A 258 8.50 13.76 4.79
C ILE A 258 9.75 13.24 5.49
N ARG A 259 10.11 13.85 6.62
CA ARG A 259 11.35 13.59 7.35
C ARG A 259 11.06 13.35 8.83
N LYS A 260 12.08 12.94 9.54
CA LYS A 260 12.05 12.89 11.00
C LYS A 260 11.52 14.19 11.59
N ASN A 261 10.66 14.07 12.57
CA ASN A 261 9.90 15.14 13.26
C ASN A 261 8.77 15.78 12.42
N ASP A 262 8.51 15.34 11.20
CA ASP A 262 7.25 15.61 10.53
C ASP A 262 6.15 14.69 11.09
N ILE A 263 4.90 15.13 11.03
CA ILE A 263 3.74 14.32 11.38
C ILE A 263 3.01 13.97 10.10
N VAL A 264 2.59 12.72 9.97
CA VAL A 264 1.61 12.27 8.99
C VAL A 264 0.26 12.22 9.66
N ALA A 265 -0.77 12.78 9.04
CA ALA A 265 -2.10 12.88 9.61
C ALA A 265 -3.15 12.54 8.55
N ALA A 266 -4.20 11.81 8.94
CA ALA A 266 -5.32 11.50 8.06
C ALA A 266 -6.65 11.67 8.80
N ARG A 267 -7.67 12.09 8.02
CA ARG A 267 -9.05 12.25 8.47
C ARG A 267 -9.99 11.57 7.50
N CYS A 268 -10.92 10.76 8.04
CA CYS A 268 -12.12 10.35 7.34
C CYS A 268 -13.31 11.11 7.92
N THR A 269 -14.00 11.87 7.08
CA THR A 269 -15.27 12.48 7.46
C THR A 269 -16.38 11.54 7.02
N MET A 270 -17.22 11.14 7.97
CA MET A 270 -18.28 10.15 7.79
C MET A 270 -19.63 10.68 8.28
N GLU A 271 -20.70 10.19 7.70
CA GLU A 271 -22.08 10.52 8.08
C GLU A 271 -22.88 9.24 8.27
N ASN A 272 -23.40 9.06 9.47
CA ASN A 272 -24.31 7.99 9.81
C ASN A 272 -25.74 8.52 9.84
N THR A 273 -26.57 8.04 8.93
CA THR A 273 -28.01 8.38 8.87
C THR A 273 -28.92 7.29 9.46
N GLU A 274 -28.31 6.24 10.04
CA GLU A 274 -29.04 5.14 10.67
C GLU A 274 -29.34 5.43 12.15
N ASP A 275 -30.36 4.78 12.70
CA ASP A 275 -30.78 4.89 14.11
C ASP A 275 -29.92 4.03 15.07
N ARG A 276 -28.75 3.56 14.63
CA ARG A 276 -27.80 2.81 15.43
C ARG A 276 -26.40 3.39 15.34
N ASP A 277 -25.62 3.19 16.38
CA ASP A 277 -24.17 3.49 16.35
C ASP A 277 -23.46 2.53 15.41
N ILE A 278 -22.44 3.02 14.69
CA ILE A 278 -21.62 2.23 13.76
C ILE A 278 -20.16 2.34 14.21
N LYS A 279 -19.54 1.19 14.44
CA LYS A 279 -18.13 1.10 14.84
C LYS A 279 -17.22 0.91 13.62
N ILE A 280 -15.93 1.12 13.82
CA ILE A 280 -14.91 0.61 12.92
C ILE A 280 -14.83 -0.91 13.07
N GLY A 281 -14.81 -1.61 11.96
CA GLY A 281 -14.77 -3.07 11.92
C GLY A 281 -14.79 -3.64 10.49
N ALA A 282 -14.81 -4.97 10.43
CA ALA A 282 -14.52 -5.76 9.25
C ALA A 282 -15.65 -5.87 8.25
N THR A 283 -16.89 -5.78 8.73
CA THR A 283 -18.06 -6.14 7.93
C THR A 283 -18.63 -4.97 7.13
N GLY A 284 -19.44 -5.24 6.13
CA GLY A 284 -20.16 -4.20 5.39
C GLY A 284 -21.10 -3.35 6.25
N ASP A 285 -21.52 -3.88 7.42
CA ASP A 285 -22.35 -3.17 8.41
C ASP A 285 -21.52 -2.21 9.30
N ASP A 286 -20.22 -2.42 9.39
CA ASP A 286 -19.25 -1.59 10.08
C ASP A 286 -18.68 -0.50 9.14
N GLU A 287 -17.74 0.30 9.61
CA GLU A 287 -17.00 1.27 8.83
C GLU A 287 -15.49 1.05 8.90
N MET A 288 -14.77 1.62 7.95
CA MET A 288 -13.31 1.71 7.94
C MET A 288 -12.84 3.12 7.67
N CYS A 289 -11.71 3.48 8.25
CA CYS A 289 -11.04 4.74 7.99
C CYS A 289 -9.57 4.48 7.73
N ASN A 290 -9.18 4.41 6.46
CA ASN A 290 -7.80 4.13 6.08
C ASN A 290 -7.31 5.13 5.02
N PHE A 291 -6.11 5.65 5.24
CA PHE A 291 -5.35 6.44 4.29
C PHE A 291 -3.98 5.81 4.08
N TYR A 292 -3.66 5.47 2.84
CA TYR A 292 -2.38 4.84 2.49
C TYR A 292 -1.49 5.86 1.78
N ILE A 293 -0.24 5.93 2.18
CA ILE A 293 0.81 6.69 1.49
C ILE A 293 1.76 5.69 0.84
N MET A 294 1.80 5.66 -0.48
CA MET A 294 2.84 4.95 -1.20
C MET A 294 3.99 5.91 -1.47
N TYR A 295 5.15 5.54 -0.99
CA TYR A 295 6.34 6.38 -1.02
C TYR A 295 7.55 5.62 -1.52
N PHE A 296 8.61 6.33 -1.83
CA PHE A 296 9.93 5.73 -1.99
C PHE A 296 10.96 6.38 -1.06
N VAL A 297 12.00 5.61 -0.77
CA VAL A 297 13.27 6.09 -0.22
C VAL A 297 14.38 5.88 -1.24
N ARG A 298 15.45 6.68 -1.20
CA ARG A 298 16.59 6.46 -2.08
C ARG A 298 17.31 5.16 -1.69
N ASN A 299 17.81 4.43 -2.67
CA ASN A 299 18.59 3.21 -2.42
C ASN A 299 19.82 3.56 -1.55
N GLY A 300 20.04 2.75 -0.52
CA GLY A 300 21.02 3.03 0.54
C GLY A 300 20.34 3.48 1.85
N SER A 301 19.07 3.91 1.81
CA SER A 301 18.21 4.10 2.98
C SER A 301 17.26 2.90 3.14
N SER A 302 16.81 2.66 4.36
CA SER A 302 15.76 1.67 4.63
C SER A 302 14.38 2.32 4.47
N ILE A 303 13.37 1.56 4.02
CA ILE A 303 11.96 1.97 4.17
C ILE A 303 11.62 2.06 5.66
N LEU A 304 10.51 2.73 6.00
CA LEU A 304 10.03 2.81 7.38
C LEU A 304 9.90 1.41 7.99
N LYS A 305 10.39 1.26 9.21
CA LYS A 305 10.25 0.01 9.99
C LYS A 305 8.86 -0.11 10.55
N ASP A 306 8.33 1.03 11.06
CA ASP A 306 6.94 1.16 11.44
C ASP A 306 6.14 1.72 10.26
N ASN A 307 5.36 0.86 9.63
CA ASN A 307 4.58 1.16 8.44
C ASN A 307 3.08 1.33 8.73
N THR A 308 2.71 1.47 10.01
CA THR A 308 1.33 1.63 10.45
C THR A 308 1.20 2.73 11.48
N CYS A 309 0.30 3.68 11.23
CA CYS A 309 -0.06 4.77 12.12
C CYS A 309 -1.52 4.60 12.52
N THR A 310 -1.80 4.36 13.79
CA THR A 310 -3.17 4.12 14.29
C THR A 310 -3.56 5.09 15.37
N SER A 311 -4.88 5.31 15.54
CA SER A 311 -5.46 6.02 16.66
C SER A 311 -6.73 5.33 17.16
N ALA A 312 -7.14 5.67 18.39
CA ALA A 312 -8.40 5.21 18.97
C ALA A 312 -9.64 5.84 18.30
N GLY A 313 -9.47 6.86 17.45
CA GLY A 313 -10.57 7.58 16.80
C GLY A 313 -11.62 8.15 17.75
N PRO A 314 -12.76 8.62 17.20
CA PRO A 314 -13.83 9.20 18.01
C PRO A 314 -14.52 8.14 18.89
N PRO A 315 -14.93 8.50 20.14
CA PRO A 315 -14.80 9.82 20.77
C PRO A 315 -13.48 10.01 21.52
N ASN A 316 -12.52 9.08 21.41
CA ASN A 316 -11.34 9.00 22.28
C ASN A 316 -10.17 9.80 21.75
N TYR A 317 -10.09 10.06 20.45
CA TYR A 317 -8.98 10.78 19.84
C TYR A 317 -9.46 11.78 18.78
N TYR A 318 -8.96 13.03 18.90
CA TYR A 318 -9.07 14.09 17.89
C TYR A 318 -7.76 14.87 17.79
N TRP A 319 -7.42 15.33 16.58
CA TRP A 319 -6.17 16.05 16.28
C TRP A 319 -5.89 17.23 17.21
N GLY A 320 -6.90 18.05 17.47
CA GLY A 320 -6.74 19.26 18.30
C GLY A 320 -6.75 18.96 19.78
N ARG A 321 -7.70 18.14 20.25
CA ARG A 321 -7.92 17.88 21.68
C ARG A 321 -6.84 16.97 22.27
N ASP A 322 -6.57 15.85 21.58
CA ASP A 322 -5.73 14.77 22.11
C ASP A 322 -4.36 14.75 21.44
N GLY A 323 -4.30 15.04 20.13
CA GLY A 323 -3.05 15.13 19.37
C GLY A 323 -2.31 16.46 19.55
N GLY A 324 -2.94 17.49 20.13
CA GLY A 324 -2.34 18.82 20.35
C GLY A 324 -1.99 19.58 19.08
N LEU A 325 -2.52 19.14 17.92
CA LEU A 325 -2.25 19.78 16.63
C LEU A 325 -2.97 21.12 16.52
N LYS A 326 -2.34 22.07 15.84
CA LYS A 326 -2.82 23.45 15.69
C LYS A 326 -3.03 23.78 14.22
N ASN A 327 -3.77 24.87 13.96
CA ASN A 327 -4.08 25.37 12.62
C ASN A 327 -4.70 24.30 11.72
N ILE A 328 -5.51 23.42 12.30
CA ILE A 328 -6.16 22.32 11.59
C ILE A 328 -7.01 22.89 10.46
N PRO A 329 -6.87 22.42 9.22
CA PRO A 329 -7.66 22.89 8.09
C PRO A 329 -9.06 22.26 8.07
N GLU A 330 -9.88 22.51 9.10
CA GLU A 330 -11.11 21.80 9.41
C GLU A 330 -12.05 21.63 8.21
N LYS A 331 -12.45 22.74 7.60
CA LYS A 331 -13.35 22.71 6.43
C LYS A 331 -12.69 22.04 5.22
N PHE A 332 -11.40 22.34 4.99
CA PHE A 332 -10.70 21.81 3.83
C PHE A 332 -10.44 20.30 3.96
N ALA A 333 -10.17 19.79 5.16
CA ALA A 333 -9.95 18.37 5.41
C ALA A 333 -11.25 17.55 5.29
N SER A 334 -12.43 18.18 5.51
CA SER A 334 -13.74 17.53 5.60
C SER A 334 -14.64 17.78 4.38
N SER A 335 -14.12 18.37 3.31
CA SER A 335 -14.87 18.60 2.04
C SER A 335 -13.99 18.29 0.83
N LEU A 336 -14.61 17.88 -0.29
CA LEU A 336 -13.93 17.68 -1.58
C LEU A 336 -13.52 18.99 -2.22
#